data_2a08b47a4ebc649d30143c527156522b
#
_entry.id   2a08b47a4ebc649d30143c527156522b
#
_cell.length_a   1.000
_cell.length_b   1.000
_cell.length_c   1.000
_cell.angle_alpha   90.00
_cell.angle_beta   90.00
_cell.angle_gamma   90.00
#
_symmetry.space_group_name_H-M   'P 1'
#
loop_
_entity.id
_entity.type
_entity.pdbx_description
1 polymer ?
#
loop_
_entity_poly.entity_id
_entity_poly.type
_entity_poly.pdbx_seq_one_letter_code
_entity_poly.pdbx_strand_id
1 'polypeptide(L)'
;SPVAPWFHLGYIIPHRYTDLDGYQFYRVAPEGMMLVTTGLDLAEYTLESVEAQMPAYYSALDLLAHKPVDRISLSGVPVAAALGRKRMLALLQESTQRTGIDCDTDAEAHIATLKHLGVTKIALASRWSDAVNQGLTAYLADAGIEVLVCKAKGRSLSQNKAAHALADHELALTLGREALTAAPDAQALLMPGGLWFA
;
A
#
# COMPACT_ATOMS: atom_id res chain seq x y z
N SER A 1 1.11 -14.31 21.30
CA SER A 1 2.53 -14.30 21.71
C SER A 1 2.72 -13.47 22.98
N PRO A 2 3.51 -13.90 23.97
CA PRO A 2 3.80 -13.07 25.14
C PRO A 2 4.59 -11.79 24.80
N VAL A 3 5.25 -11.76 23.64
CA VAL A 3 6.02 -10.59 23.16
C VAL A 3 5.12 -9.56 22.47
N ALA A 4 4.07 -10.00 21.80
CA ALA A 4 3.10 -9.16 21.13
C ALA A 4 1.70 -9.75 21.34
N PRO A 5 1.07 -9.48 22.49
CA PRO A 5 -0.15 -10.17 22.88
C PRO A 5 -1.42 -9.64 22.21
N TRP A 6 -1.35 -8.47 21.56
CA TRP A 6 -2.55 -7.77 21.12
C TRP A 6 -2.94 -8.10 19.68
N PHE A 7 -2.05 -7.93 18.69
CA PHE A 7 -2.41 -8.11 17.29
C PHE A 7 -1.19 -8.51 16.43
N HIS A 8 -1.38 -9.51 15.57
CA HIS A 8 -0.37 -9.94 14.63
C HIS A 8 -0.85 -9.69 13.20
N LEU A 9 -0.16 -8.80 12.48
CA LEU A 9 -0.42 -8.52 11.08
C LEU A 9 0.46 -9.40 10.19
N GLY A 10 -0.14 -10.35 9.47
CA GLY A 10 0.50 -11.01 8.34
C GLY A 10 0.65 -10.02 7.19
N TYR A 11 1.87 -9.78 6.73
CA TYR A 11 2.15 -8.71 5.78
C TYR A 11 2.92 -9.25 4.58
N ILE A 12 2.24 -9.28 3.42
CA ILE A 12 2.79 -9.73 2.15
C ILE A 12 3.29 -8.50 1.39
N ILE A 13 4.59 -8.41 1.19
CA ILE A 13 5.22 -7.29 0.50
C ILE A 13 5.50 -7.64 -0.96
N PRO A 14 5.36 -6.69 -1.89
CA PRO A 14 5.58 -6.94 -3.31
C PRO A 14 7.07 -7.18 -3.65
N HIS A 15 7.99 -6.93 -2.73
CA HIS A 15 9.43 -7.04 -2.90
C HIS A 15 10.02 -8.16 -2.05
N ARG A 16 11.22 -8.65 -2.40
CA ARG A 16 11.91 -9.70 -1.62
C ARG A 16 12.28 -9.27 -0.21
N TYR A 17 12.45 -7.99 0.03
CA TYR A 17 12.86 -7.44 1.31
C TYR A 17 12.10 -6.15 1.62
N THR A 18 11.86 -5.91 2.87
CA THR A 18 11.39 -4.63 3.39
C THR A 18 12.07 -4.42 4.74
N ASP A 19 12.82 -3.37 4.82
CA ASP A 19 13.39 -2.86 6.05
C ASP A 19 12.58 -1.66 6.55
N LEU A 20 12.16 -0.80 5.63
CA LEU A 20 11.53 0.47 5.92
C LEU A 20 10.08 0.34 6.39
N ASP A 21 9.28 -0.51 5.75
CA ASP A 21 7.88 -0.70 6.15
C ASP A 21 7.82 -1.25 7.58
N GLY A 22 8.67 -2.23 7.90
CA GLY A 22 8.80 -2.76 9.25
C GLY A 22 9.27 -1.71 10.26
N TYR A 23 10.28 -0.91 9.89
CA TYR A 23 10.77 0.17 10.75
C TYR A 23 9.68 1.20 11.03
N GLN A 24 8.98 1.68 9.99
CA GLN A 24 7.90 2.66 10.16
C GLN A 24 6.72 2.10 10.93
N PHE A 25 6.35 0.84 10.68
CA PHE A 25 5.30 0.18 11.45
C PHE A 25 5.59 0.24 12.95
N TYR A 26 6.77 -0.20 13.38
CA TYR A 26 7.12 -0.21 14.81
C TYR A 26 7.36 1.19 15.40
N ARG A 27 7.47 2.22 14.57
CA ARG A 27 7.51 3.62 15.03
C ARG A 27 6.14 4.19 15.36
N VAL A 28 5.07 3.67 14.76
CA VAL A 28 3.71 4.21 14.89
C VAL A 28 2.72 3.21 15.48
N ALA A 29 2.99 1.91 15.37
CA ALA A 29 2.11 0.88 15.91
C ALA A 29 2.08 0.92 17.44
N PRO A 30 0.90 0.75 18.05
CA PRO A 30 0.80 0.57 19.49
C PRO A 30 1.61 -0.63 19.98
N GLU A 31 2.05 -0.56 21.25
CA GLU A 31 2.72 -1.69 21.89
C GLU A 31 1.83 -2.94 21.89
N GLY A 32 2.44 -4.10 21.68
CA GLY A 32 1.71 -5.38 21.62
C GLY A 32 1.28 -5.79 20.21
N MET A 33 1.60 -5.01 19.17
CA MET A 33 1.45 -5.39 17.78
C MET A 33 2.73 -6.00 17.21
N MET A 34 2.58 -6.92 16.22
CA MET A 34 3.70 -7.54 15.52
C MET A 34 3.40 -7.69 14.03
N LEU A 35 4.43 -7.47 13.20
CA LEU A 35 4.43 -7.88 11.80
C LEU A 35 4.97 -9.30 11.63
N VAL A 36 4.26 -10.12 10.85
CA VAL A 36 4.73 -11.41 10.34
C VAL A 36 4.84 -11.28 8.83
N THR A 37 6.06 -11.03 8.33
CA THR A 37 6.28 -10.63 6.95
C THR A 37 6.68 -11.79 6.05
N THR A 38 6.24 -11.73 4.81
CA THR A 38 6.75 -12.52 3.69
C THR A 38 6.78 -11.67 2.43
N GLY A 39 7.60 -12.02 1.44
CA GLY A 39 7.80 -11.19 0.25
C GLY A 39 7.51 -11.92 -1.05
N LEU A 40 7.08 -11.15 -2.03
CA LEU A 40 7.03 -11.52 -3.44
C LEU A 40 8.33 -11.06 -4.14
N ASP A 41 8.42 -11.28 -5.44
CA ASP A 41 9.53 -10.77 -6.25
C ASP A 41 9.01 -10.01 -7.47
N LEU A 42 8.25 -8.97 -7.20
CA LEU A 42 7.67 -8.16 -8.27
C LEU A 42 8.76 -7.49 -9.09
N ALA A 43 8.76 -7.71 -10.40
CA ALA A 43 9.73 -7.12 -11.31
C ALA A 43 9.41 -5.66 -11.62
N GLU A 44 8.13 -5.37 -11.94
CA GLU A 44 7.65 -4.02 -12.26
C GLU A 44 6.20 -3.84 -11.76
N TYR A 45 5.74 -2.58 -11.69
CA TYR A 45 4.37 -2.24 -11.30
C TYR A 45 3.41 -2.32 -12.50
N THR A 46 3.38 -3.47 -13.17
CA THR A 46 2.48 -3.74 -14.30
C THR A 46 1.55 -4.90 -13.98
N LEU A 47 0.40 -4.94 -14.67
CA LEU A 47 -0.54 -6.04 -14.51
C LEU A 47 0.12 -7.41 -14.80
N GLU A 48 0.92 -7.48 -15.86
CA GLU A 48 1.64 -8.71 -16.24
C GLU A 48 2.58 -9.19 -15.11
N SER A 49 3.38 -8.27 -14.54
CA SER A 49 4.27 -8.61 -13.43
C SER A 49 3.50 -9.05 -12.18
N VAL A 50 2.36 -8.41 -11.89
CA VAL A 50 1.51 -8.80 -10.76
C VAL A 50 0.92 -10.19 -11.01
N GLU A 51 0.41 -10.47 -12.20
CA GLU A 51 -0.13 -11.79 -12.57
C GLU A 51 0.93 -12.89 -12.49
N ALA A 52 2.14 -12.62 -12.93
CA ALA A 52 3.27 -13.56 -12.81
C ALA A 52 3.60 -13.91 -11.35
N GLN A 53 3.28 -13.05 -10.39
CA GLN A 53 3.50 -13.29 -8.96
C GLN A 53 2.32 -13.95 -8.24
N MET A 54 1.19 -14.22 -8.89
CA MET A 54 0.02 -14.82 -8.23
C MET A 54 0.32 -16.19 -7.59
N PRO A 55 1.12 -17.10 -8.20
CA PRO A 55 1.49 -18.34 -7.53
C PRO A 55 2.27 -18.12 -6.22
N ALA A 56 3.19 -17.15 -6.22
CA ALA A 56 3.95 -16.77 -5.03
C ALA A 56 3.04 -16.12 -3.97
N TYR A 57 2.08 -15.32 -4.39
CA TYR A 57 1.08 -14.73 -3.50
C TYR A 57 0.26 -15.80 -2.77
N TYR A 58 -0.27 -16.80 -3.50
CA TYR A 58 -1.02 -17.89 -2.86
C TYR A 58 -0.15 -18.73 -1.92
N SER A 59 1.11 -18.96 -2.26
CA SER A 59 2.07 -19.62 -1.37
C SER A 59 2.33 -18.81 -0.10
N ALA A 60 2.41 -17.48 -0.21
CA ALA A 60 2.56 -16.56 0.91
C ALA A 60 1.32 -16.57 1.82
N LEU A 61 0.11 -16.61 1.25
CA LEU A 61 -1.14 -16.76 2.00
C LEU A 61 -1.14 -18.06 2.81
N ASP A 62 -0.82 -19.18 2.17
CA ASP A 62 -0.79 -20.49 2.84
C ASP A 62 0.25 -20.50 3.98
N LEU A 63 1.42 -19.90 3.75
CA LEU A 63 2.45 -19.77 4.79
C LEU A 63 1.94 -18.97 5.99
N LEU A 64 1.30 -17.84 5.77
CA LEU A 64 0.77 -16.97 6.83
C LEU A 64 -0.43 -17.61 7.54
N ALA A 65 -1.28 -18.35 6.83
CA ALA A 65 -2.41 -19.07 7.43
C ALA A 65 -1.99 -20.12 8.48
N HIS A 66 -0.74 -20.62 8.42
CA HIS A 66 -0.17 -21.51 9.43
C HIS A 66 0.49 -20.76 10.62
N LYS A 67 0.43 -19.45 10.65
CA LYS A 67 0.96 -18.61 11.72
C LYS A 67 -0.18 -18.01 12.54
N PRO A 68 0.08 -17.66 13.80
CA PRO A 68 -0.93 -16.97 14.61
C PRO A 68 -1.03 -15.49 14.17
N VAL A 69 -1.64 -15.24 13.02
CA VAL A 69 -1.92 -13.88 12.52
C VAL A 69 -3.42 -13.61 12.59
N ASP A 70 -3.76 -12.37 12.95
CA ASP A 70 -5.14 -11.93 13.13
C ASP A 70 -5.74 -11.35 11.83
N ARG A 71 -4.86 -10.89 10.92
CA ARG A 71 -5.21 -10.36 9.61
C ARG A 71 -4.05 -10.56 8.66
N ILE A 72 -4.35 -10.67 7.37
CA ILE A 72 -3.33 -10.69 6.30
C ILE A 72 -3.54 -9.49 5.40
N SER A 73 -2.49 -8.69 5.18
CA SER A 73 -2.51 -7.55 4.27
C SER A 73 -1.54 -7.72 3.12
N LEU A 74 -2.02 -7.55 1.90
CA LEU A 74 -1.18 -7.42 0.70
C LEU A 74 -0.75 -5.96 0.57
N SER A 75 0.52 -5.71 0.86
CA SER A 75 1.13 -4.40 0.69
C SER A 75 1.34 -4.04 -0.78
N GLY A 76 1.52 -2.77 -1.01
CA GLY A 76 1.87 -2.25 -2.32
C GLY A 76 0.69 -1.64 -3.07
N VAL A 77 0.40 -0.38 -2.78
CA VAL A 77 -0.60 0.41 -3.53
C VAL A 77 -0.45 0.27 -5.06
N PRO A 78 0.77 0.20 -5.65
CA PRO A 78 0.92 -0.05 -7.09
C PRO A 78 0.37 -1.39 -7.56
N VAL A 79 0.37 -2.42 -6.71
CA VAL A 79 -0.25 -3.73 -7.03
C VAL A 79 -1.76 -3.56 -7.15
N ALA A 80 -2.38 -2.86 -6.19
CA ALA A 80 -3.80 -2.54 -6.22
C ALA A 80 -4.16 -1.68 -7.45
N ALA A 81 -3.34 -0.67 -7.76
CA ALA A 81 -3.51 0.18 -8.92
C ALA A 81 -3.43 -0.59 -10.25
N ALA A 82 -2.53 -1.57 -10.36
CA ALA A 82 -2.39 -2.42 -11.55
C ALA A 82 -3.57 -3.38 -11.75
N LEU A 83 -4.10 -3.94 -10.66
CA LEU A 83 -5.25 -4.88 -10.71
C LEU A 83 -6.59 -4.16 -10.91
N GLY A 84 -6.72 -2.94 -10.42
CA GLY A 84 -7.98 -2.24 -10.29
C GLY A 84 -8.86 -2.76 -9.14
N ARG A 85 -9.75 -1.90 -8.64
CA ARG A 85 -10.47 -2.17 -7.38
C ARG A 85 -11.36 -3.41 -7.42
N LYS A 86 -12.13 -3.58 -8.50
CA LYS A 86 -13.04 -4.73 -8.63
C LYS A 86 -12.30 -6.07 -8.52
N ARG A 87 -11.17 -6.20 -9.23
CA ARG A 87 -10.37 -7.42 -9.22
C ARG A 87 -9.65 -7.61 -7.87
N MET A 88 -9.16 -6.53 -7.28
CA MET A 88 -8.55 -6.58 -5.95
C MET A 88 -9.54 -7.07 -4.90
N LEU A 89 -10.76 -6.53 -4.85
CA LEU A 89 -11.78 -6.98 -3.90
C LEU A 89 -12.14 -8.46 -4.07
N ALA A 90 -12.24 -8.94 -5.32
CA ALA A 90 -12.45 -10.36 -5.59
C ALA A 90 -11.28 -11.23 -5.08
N LEU A 91 -10.04 -10.78 -5.30
CA LEU A 91 -8.83 -11.46 -4.80
C LEU A 91 -8.81 -11.51 -3.27
N LEU A 92 -9.14 -10.41 -2.59
CA LEU A 92 -9.18 -10.38 -1.12
C LEU A 92 -10.27 -11.31 -0.56
N GLN A 93 -11.44 -11.35 -1.20
CA GLN A 93 -12.51 -12.27 -0.82
C GLN A 93 -12.07 -13.73 -1.00
N GLU A 94 -11.46 -14.10 -2.11
CA GLU A 94 -10.90 -15.42 -2.34
C GLU A 94 -9.83 -15.77 -1.30
N SER A 95 -8.93 -14.83 -1.01
CA SER A 95 -7.87 -15.00 0.00
C SER A 95 -8.42 -15.25 1.39
N THR A 96 -9.45 -14.50 1.79
CA THR A 96 -10.16 -14.71 3.05
C THR A 96 -10.83 -16.09 3.11
N GLN A 97 -11.49 -16.51 2.01
CA GLN A 97 -12.09 -17.85 1.94
C GLN A 97 -11.05 -18.97 2.03
N ARG A 98 -9.89 -18.77 1.38
CA ARG A 98 -8.80 -19.74 1.37
C ARG A 98 -8.15 -19.92 2.74
N THR A 99 -7.92 -18.82 3.46
CA THR A 99 -7.15 -18.84 4.71
C THR A 99 -8.01 -18.92 5.97
N GLY A 100 -9.28 -18.52 5.88
CA GLY A 100 -10.15 -18.30 7.04
C GLY A 100 -9.78 -17.07 7.86
N ILE A 101 -8.87 -16.22 7.37
CA ILE A 101 -8.37 -15.02 8.01
C ILE A 101 -8.76 -13.81 7.15
N ASP A 102 -9.23 -12.73 7.76
CA ASP A 102 -9.57 -11.49 7.05
C ASP A 102 -8.35 -10.97 6.26
N CYS A 103 -8.54 -10.78 4.96
CA CYS A 103 -7.53 -10.25 4.06
C CYS A 103 -7.89 -8.86 3.58
N ASP A 104 -6.90 -7.96 3.55
CA ASP A 104 -7.04 -6.62 3.00
C ASP A 104 -5.79 -6.16 2.21
N THR A 105 -5.73 -4.89 1.86
CA THR A 105 -4.59 -4.26 1.19
C THR A 105 -4.43 -2.80 1.62
N ASP A 106 -3.23 -2.26 1.49
CA ASP A 106 -2.92 -0.85 1.79
C ASP A 106 -3.92 0.12 1.13
N ALA A 107 -4.32 -0.15 -0.12
CA ALA A 107 -5.25 0.72 -0.84
C ALA A 107 -6.65 0.74 -0.18
N GLU A 108 -7.17 -0.41 0.27
CA GLU A 108 -8.46 -0.46 0.99
C GLU A 108 -8.33 0.13 2.41
N ALA A 109 -7.17 -0.01 3.06
CA ALA A 109 -6.89 0.65 4.35
C ALA A 109 -6.89 2.18 4.22
N HIS A 110 -6.31 2.73 3.15
CA HIS A 110 -6.40 4.17 2.85
C HIS A 110 -7.86 4.61 2.64
N ILE A 111 -8.63 3.85 1.83
CA ILE A 111 -10.04 4.13 1.58
C ILE A 111 -10.86 4.09 2.87
N ALA A 112 -10.65 3.07 3.71
CA ALA A 112 -11.33 2.93 4.99
C ALA A 112 -11.02 4.13 5.90
N THR A 113 -9.77 4.56 5.97
CA THR A 113 -9.34 5.73 6.75
C THR A 113 -9.99 7.02 6.24
N LEU A 114 -9.96 7.26 4.93
CA LEU A 114 -10.57 8.45 4.33
C LEU A 114 -12.08 8.50 4.57
N LYS A 115 -12.77 7.37 4.43
CA LYS A 115 -14.21 7.25 4.72
C LYS A 115 -14.51 7.48 6.20
N HIS A 116 -13.70 6.94 7.11
CA HIS A 116 -13.85 7.16 8.54
C HIS A 116 -13.74 8.65 8.91
N LEU A 117 -12.86 9.38 8.23
CA LEU A 117 -12.67 10.83 8.39
C LEU A 117 -13.71 11.67 7.63
N GLY A 118 -14.63 11.05 6.88
CA GLY A 118 -15.61 11.77 6.05
C GLY A 118 -15.00 12.47 4.83
N VAL A 119 -13.80 12.05 4.41
CA VAL A 119 -13.06 12.65 3.30
C VAL A 119 -13.48 12.01 1.98
N THR A 120 -13.88 12.86 1.01
CA THR A 120 -14.25 12.44 -0.35
C THR A 120 -13.44 13.11 -1.45
N LYS A 121 -12.66 14.16 -1.11
CA LYS A 121 -11.82 14.90 -2.05
C LYS A 121 -10.41 15.00 -1.51
N ILE A 122 -9.43 14.58 -2.28
CA ILE A 122 -8.02 14.56 -1.85
C ILE A 122 -7.09 15.23 -2.86
N ALA A 123 -5.97 15.71 -2.35
CA ALA A 123 -4.75 15.90 -3.12
C ALA A 123 -3.88 14.64 -2.99
N LEU A 124 -3.21 14.24 -4.06
CA LEU A 124 -2.33 13.07 -4.09
C LEU A 124 -0.90 13.53 -4.35
N ALA A 125 0.04 13.10 -3.52
CA ALA A 125 1.47 13.24 -3.78
C ALA A 125 2.13 11.86 -3.82
N SER A 126 2.87 11.57 -4.89
CA SER A 126 3.43 10.23 -5.11
C SER A 126 4.84 10.26 -5.71
N ARG A 127 5.53 9.13 -5.62
CA ARG A 127 6.82 8.94 -6.27
C ARG A 127 6.73 8.13 -7.57
N TRP A 128 5.56 7.57 -7.86
CA TRP A 128 5.35 6.59 -8.93
C TRP A 128 5.17 7.23 -10.31
N SER A 129 5.24 6.37 -11.33
CA SER A 129 4.98 6.74 -12.72
C SER A 129 3.50 7.15 -12.92
N ASP A 130 3.25 7.84 -14.03
CA ASP A 130 1.91 8.30 -14.40
C ASP A 130 0.93 7.12 -14.53
N ALA A 131 1.36 5.98 -15.07
CA ALA A 131 0.53 4.80 -15.20
C ALA A 131 0.04 4.28 -13.85
N VAL A 132 0.92 4.19 -12.84
CA VAL A 132 0.55 3.80 -11.47
C VAL A 132 -0.38 4.83 -10.84
N ASN A 133 -0.11 6.12 -11.02
CA ASN A 133 -0.94 7.20 -10.47
C ASN A 133 -2.34 7.24 -11.09
N GLN A 134 -2.46 7.00 -12.40
CA GLN A 134 -3.74 6.87 -13.09
C GLN A 134 -4.54 5.66 -12.57
N GLY A 135 -3.88 4.50 -12.41
CA GLY A 135 -4.51 3.32 -11.83
C GLY A 135 -4.99 3.55 -10.40
N LEU A 136 -4.18 4.22 -9.57
CA LEU A 136 -4.58 4.57 -8.20
C LEU A 136 -5.75 5.56 -8.18
N THR A 137 -5.72 6.57 -9.06
CA THR A 137 -6.82 7.55 -9.18
C THR A 137 -8.13 6.85 -9.55
N ALA A 138 -8.11 5.94 -10.52
CA ALA A 138 -9.28 5.13 -10.89
C ALA A 138 -9.74 4.23 -9.73
N TYR A 139 -8.81 3.60 -9.02
CA TYR A 139 -9.09 2.77 -7.85
C TYR A 139 -9.82 3.55 -6.73
N LEU A 140 -9.37 4.75 -6.44
CA LEU A 140 -9.98 5.63 -5.45
C LEU A 140 -11.35 6.15 -5.91
N ALA A 141 -11.49 6.49 -7.19
CA ALA A 141 -12.77 6.91 -7.78
C ALA A 141 -13.84 5.82 -7.69
N ASP A 142 -13.48 4.54 -7.91
CA ASP A 142 -14.36 3.38 -7.70
C ASP A 142 -14.84 3.23 -6.24
N ALA A 143 -14.15 3.87 -5.31
CA ALA A 143 -14.53 3.92 -3.89
C ALA A 143 -15.29 5.19 -3.50
N GLY A 144 -15.53 6.11 -4.46
CA GLY A 144 -16.18 7.39 -4.23
C GLY A 144 -15.26 8.48 -3.69
N ILE A 145 -13.95 8.37 -3.92
CA ILE A 145 -12.94 9.36 -3.51
C ILE A 145 -12.39 10.03 -4.76
N GLU A 146 -12.58 11.34 -4.86
CA GLU A 146 -12.10 12.18 -5.95
C GLU A 146 -10.67 12.66 -5.69
N VAL A 147 -9.76 12.41 -6.65
CA VAL A 147 -8.41 12.96 -6.66
C VAL A 147 -8.41 14.27 -7.45
N LEU A 148 -8.35 15.40 -6.76
CA LEU A 148 -8.39 16.73 -7.40
C LEU A 148 -7.11 17.07 -8.14
N VAL A 149 -5.97 16.59 -7.64
CA VAL A 149 -4.65 16.76 -8.25
C VAL A 149 -3.74 15.63 -7.83
N CYS A 150 -2.84 15.22 -8.73
CA CYS A 150 -1.73 14.35 -8.43
C CYS A 150 -0.41 15.06 -8.76
N LYS A 151 0.46 15.21 -7.77
CA LYS A 151 1.85 15.64 -7.95
C LYS A 151 2.77 14.45 -7.75
N ALA A 152 3.62 14.19 -8.73
CA ALA A 152 4.40 12.97 -8.73
C ALA A 152 5.86 13.19 -9.18
N LYS A 153 6.76 12.35 -8.68
CA LYS A 153 8.16 12.29 -9.14
C LYS A 153 8.33 11.51 -10.44
N GLY A 154 7.38 10.64 -10.78
CA GLY A 154 7.42 9.87 -12.04
C GLY A 154 8.43 8.71 -12.04
N ARG A 155 8.77 8.13 -10.89
CA ARG A 155 9.76 7.04 -10.78
C ARG A 155 9.18 5.68 -11.16
N SER A 156 9.95 4.88 -11.90
CA SER A 156 9.71 3.44 -12.09
C SER A 156 10.06 2.65 -10.81
N LEU A 157 9.72 1.35 -10.79
CA LEU A 157 10.10 0.47 -9.68
C LEU A 157 11.62 0.39 -9.50
N SER A 158 12.37 0.24 -10.58
CA SER A 158 13.83 0.18 -10.55
C SER A 158 14.46 1.46 -10.00
N GLN A 159 13.94 2.63 -10.40
CA GLN A 159 14.36 3.93 -9.86
C GLN A 159 13.99 4.09 -8.38
N ASN A 160 12.84 3.60 -7.95
CA ASN A 160 12.47 3.57 -6.54
C ASN A 160 13.39 2.65 -5.74
N LYS A 161 13.74 1.46 -6.26
CA LYS A 161 14.70 0.56 -5.60
C LYS A 161 16.10 1.20 -5.46
N ALA A 162 16.55 1.91 -6.47
CA ALA A 162 17.83 2.62 -6.41
C ALA A 162 17.84 3.81 -5.43
N ALA A 163 16.67 4.40 -5.17
CA ALA A 163 16.52 5.53 -4.25
C ALA A 163 16.42 5.12 -2.78
N HIS A 164 16.40 3.83 -2.47
CA HIS A 164 16.30 3.33 -1.08
C HIS A 164 17.41 3.82 -0.13
N ALA A 165 18.55 4.19 -0.68
CA ALA A 165 19.67 4.68 0.13
C ALA A 165 19.54 6.15 0.56
N LEU A 166 18.54 6.88 0.06
CA LEU A 166 18.38 8.32 0.29
C LEU A 166 16.98 8.60 0.82
N ALA A 167 16.92 9.19 2.00
CA ALA A 167 15.68 9.71 2.57
C ALA A 167 15.08 10.79 1.64
N ASP A 168 13.88 10.55 1.12
CA ASP A 168 13.17 11.47 0.24
C ASP A 168 12.27 12.45 1.02
N HIS A 169 12.65 12.82 2.25
CA HIS A 169 11.82 13.70 3.09
C HIS A 169 11.64 15.11 2.48
N GLU A 170 12.67 15.68 1.87
CA GLU A 170 12.56 16.96 1.16
C GLU A 170 11.61 16.86 -0.04
N LEU A 171 11.68 15.75 -0.76
CA LEU A 171 10.76 15.46 -1.86
C LEU A 171 9.32 15.30 -1.35
N ALA A 172 9.12 14.59 -0.24
CA ALA A 172 7.82 14.43 0.39
C ALA A 172 7.21 15.78 0.73
N LEU A 173 7.98 16.64 1.41
CA LEU A 173 7.55 17.99 1.79
C LEU A 173 7.22 18.87 0.57
N THR A 174 8.07 18.81 -0.46
CA THR A 174 7.88 19.60 -1.70
C THR A 174 6.62 19.17 -2.44
N LEU A 175 6.48 17.88 -2.75
CA LEU A 175 5.32 17.36 -3.49
C LEU A 175 4.02 17.51 -2.70
N GLY A 176 4.06 17.33 -1.37
CA GLY A 176 2.90 17.53 -0.52
C GLY A 176 2.42 18.98 -0.54
N ARG A 177 3.32 19.95 -0.43
CA ARG A 177 3.00 21.39 -0.52
C ARG A 177 2.48 21.77 -1.90
N GLU A 178 3.12 21.30 -2.96
CA GLU A 178 2.67 21.55 -4.34
C GLU A 178 1.27 20.98 -4.59
N ALA A 179 0.98 19.77 -4.09
CA ALA A 179 -0.33 19.16 -4.24
C ALA A 179 -1.42 19.95 -3.50
N LEU A 180 -1.19 20.35 -2.24
CA LEU A 180 -2.13 21.14 -1.46
C LEU A 180 -2.33 22.54 -2.06
N THR A 181 -1.28 23.18 -2.56
CA THR A 181 -1.38 24.49 -3.21
C THR A 181 -2.20 24.42 -4.49
N ALA A 182 -2.06 23.32 -5.26
CA ALA A 182 -2.78 23.13 -6.52
C ALA A 182 -4.24 22.69 -6.33
N ALA A 183 -4.61 22.20 -5.16
CA ALA A 183 -5.96 21.73 -4.84
C ALA A 183 -6.41 22.29 -3.47
N PRO A 184 -6.73 23.58 -3.36
CA PRO A 184 -7.13 24.18 -2.08
C PRO A 184 -8.43 23.61 -1.51
N ASP A 185 -9.27 22.98 -2.35
CA ASP A 185 -10.52 22.32 -1.94
C ASP A 185 -10.31 20.87 -1.48
N ALA A 186 -9.08 20.37 -1.47
CA ALA A 186 -8.79 19.04 -0.96
C ALA A 186 -8.99 18.99 0.56
N GLN A 187 -9.73 18.00 1.01
CA GLN A 187 -10.01 17.76 2.42
C GLN A 187 -8.86 17.03 3.14
N ALA A 188 -8.02 16.33 2.36
CA ALA A 188 -6.84 15.64 2.85
C ALA A 188 -5.76 15.54 1.76
N LEU A 189 -4.52 15.35 2.21
CA LEU A 189 -3.40 14.96 1.38
C LEU A 189 -3.12 13.47 1.58
N LEU A 190 -3.16 12.68 0.52
CA LEU A 190 -2.72 11.29 0.53
C LEU A 190 -1.32 11.19 -0.04
N MET A 191 -0.41 10.61 0.75
CA MET A 191 0.98 10.33 0.36
C MET A 191 1.27 8.84 0.54
N PRO A 192 0.85 7.99 -0.42
CA PRO A 192 0.93 6.55 -0.24
C PRO A 192 2.36 6.02 -0.47
N GLY A 193 2.69 4.92 0.22
CA GLY A 193 3.95 4.19 0.10
C GLY A 193 4.88 4.37 1.28
N GLY A 194 5.55 3.29 1.68
CA GLY A 194 6.40 3.21 2.88
C GLY A 194 7.74 3.95 2.79
N LEU A 195 8.12 4.51 1.64
CA LEU A 195 9.42 5.17 1.44
C LEU A 195 9.40 6.70 1.62
N TRP A 196 8.33 7.25 2.14
CA TRP A 196 8.29 8.63 2.58
C TRP A 196 8.86 8.74 3.99
N PHE A 197 10.01 9.35 4.12
CA PHE A 197 10.55 9.74 5.42
C PHE A 197 10.08 11.16 5.71
N ALA A 198 9.03 11.29 6.44
CA ALA A 198 8.55 12.55 6.98
C ALA A 198 8.95 12.69 8.44
#